data_e108f7ca29f3317a3a473fd555dbda26
#
_entry.id   e108f7ca29f3317a3a473fd555dbda26
#
_cell.length_a   1.000
_cell.length_b   1.000
_cell.length_c   1.000
_cell.angle_alpha   90.00
_cell.angle_beta   90.00
_cell.angle_gamma   90.00
#
_symmetry.space_group_name_H-M   'P 1'
#
loop_
_entity.id
_entity.type
_entity.pdbx_description
1 polymer ?
#
loop_
_entity_poly.entity_id
_entity_poly.type
_entity_poly.pdbx_seq_one_letter_code
_entity_poly.pdbx_strand_id
1 'polypeptide(L)'
;MTNENLNSVENDILGFDPSQLTVYQEQPQQTSGGNPNIYHPKPALSKAEDGVYRSQIKVIYNPWDLRNSILEQQSYALQDSNGFFSVVSSLTNNDKNCPVFKAWKQCHFSKDENMQKQALTKDKGGRGLFDKRYARYALIQVIEDNNQPDLVGKYLFWKLPKAIWETINAKMAPSPESKKASIPVMDFLFGRAIDLEVTPGPDDPKAPERKTREISYNTSELTDDVVSCTNPDGSPLLDDDQQAILDQYVEEMTKKVWKQKDPDLRATALAEINAEENTKKLRELYHGVIEKIKSFCPNLIEELGYHEWSPEVTARVNAWLSVALAGNDPTNPLPSTTPATSTSTATAATPSDTTESTPTAGSDDLPF
;
A
#
# COMPACT_ATOMS: atom_id res chain seq x y z
N MET A 1 20.94 21.43 -19.85
CA MET A 1 19.48 21.58 -19.78
C MET A 1 18.85 20.24 -19.44
N THR A 2 18.08 20.24 -18.44
CA THR A 2 17.69 19.16 -17.57
C THR A 2 16.46 18.40 -18.09
N ASN A 3 16.28 17.16 -17.66
CA ASN A 3 15.15 16.28 -17.89
C ASN A 3 13.75 16.89 -17.53
N GLU A 4 13.72 18.13 -17.10
CA GLU A 4 12.51 18.86 -16.70
C GLU A 4 11.48 19.00 -17.83
N ASN A 5 11.93 19.02 -19.09
CA ASN A 5 11.02 19.26 -20.22
C ASN A 5 10.24 18.01 -20.68
N LEU A 6 10.69 16.79 -20.40
CA LEU A 6 9.94 15.57 -20.73
C LEU A 6 8.87 15.28 -19.67
N ASN A 7 9.19 15.57 -18.41
CA ASN A 7 8.23 15.46 -17.32
C ASN A 7 7.08 16.48 -17.43
N SER A 8 7.30 17.63 -18.10
CA SER A 8 6.24 18.65 -18.22
C SER A 8 5.04 18.18 -19.06
N VAL A 9 5.28 17.35 -20.08
CA VAL A 9 4.19 16.83 -20.96
C VAL A 9 3.34 15.82 -20.23
N GLU A 10 3.96 14.87 -19.53
CA GLU A 10 3.25 13.91 -18.70
C GLU A 10 2.48 14.62 -17.59
N ASN A 11 3.09 15.62 -16.97
CA ASN A 11 2.45 16.42 -15.93
C ASN A 11 1.21 17.16 -16.47
N ASP A 12 1.29 17.67 -17.70
CA ASP A 12 0.18 18.36 -18.34
C ASP A 12 -0.96 17.40 -18.76
N ILE A 13 -0.63 16.18 -19.19
CA ILE A 13 -1.62 15.17 -19.59
C ILE A 13 -2.27 14.54 -18.37
N LEU A 14 -1.48 14.06 -17.41
CA LEU A 14 -1.95 13.40 -16.19
C LEU A 14 -2.48 14.39 -15.14
N GLY A 15 -2.18 15.69 -15.28
CA GLY A 15 -2.53 16.74 -14.32
C GLY A 15 -1.73 16.68 -13.01
N PHE A 16 -0.64 15.91 -12.96
CA PHE A 16 0.30 15.89 -11.83
C PHE A 16 1.68 15.41 -12.28
N ASP A 17 2.72 15.73 -11.51
CA ASP A 17 4.09 15.28 -11.75
C ASP A 17 4.28 13.86 -11.18
N PRO A 18 4.62 12.83 -12.00
CA PRO A 18 4.86 11.47 -11.53
C PRO A 18 5.95 11.36 -10.46
N SER A 19 6.89 12.32 -10.41
CA SER A 19 7.91 12.37 -9.34
C SER A 19 7.33 12.76 -7.97
N GLN A 20 6.11 13.31 -7.95
CA GLN A 20 5.36 13.69 -6.75
C GLN A 20 4.37 12.62 -6.31
N LEU A 21 4.52 11.38 -6.80
CA LEU A 21 3.75 10.26 -6.29
C LEU A 21 3.87 10.19 -4.77
N THR A 22 2.78 10.47 -4.12
CA THR A 22 2.70 10.32 -2.67
C THR A 22 2.24 8.90 -2.36
N VAL A 23 2.85 8.33 -1.34
CA VAL A 23 2.37 7.09 -0.78
C VAL A 23 1.11 7.42 0.02
N TYR A 24 -0.02 6.91 -0.46
CA TYR A 24 -1.29 7.19 0.19
C TYR A 24 -1.38 6.50 1.55
N GLN A 25 -1.85 7.23 2.53
CA GLN A 25 -1.95 6.80 3.92
C GLN A 25 -3.38 7.00 4.42
N GLU A 26 -4.32 6.15 4.03
CA GLU A 26 -5.72 6.15 4.51
C GLU A 26 -6.29 4.74 4.87
N GLN A 27 -7.47 4.69 5.33
CA GLN A 27 -8.06 3.79 6.33
C GLN A 27 -8.84 2.52 5.85
N PRO A 28 -8.62 1.25 6.30
CA PRO A 28 -9.17 -0.02 5.83
C PRO A 28 -10.30 -0.71 6.59
N GLN A 29 -11.09 -1.47 5.87
CA GLN A 29 -11.98 -2.48 6.41
C GLN A 29 -11.25 -3.78 6.74
N GLN A 30 -11.68 -4.43 7.80
CA GLN A 30 -11.20 -5.73 8.21
C GLN A 30 -12.03 -6.82 7.54
N THR A 31 -11.40 -7.67 6.76
CA THR A 31 -11.99 -8.94 6.31
C THR A 31 -11.21 -10.09 6.90
N SER A 32 -11.87 -10.97 7.61
CA SER A 32 -11.31 -12.22 8.15
C SER A 32 -11.09 -13.30 7.07
N GLY A 33 -11.50 -13.05 5.83
CA GLY A 33 -11.21 -13.83 4.63
C GLY A 33 -10.24 -13.08 3.75
N GLY A 34 -9.36 -13.77 3.02
CA GLY A 34 -8.48 -13.12 2.05
C GLY A 34 -9.30 -12.32 1.04
N ASN A 35 -8.92 -11.08 0.75
CA ASN A 35 -9.57 -10.28 -0.28
C ASN A 35 -9.36 -10.97 -1.65
N PRO A 36 -10.42 -11.35 -2.38
CA PRO A 36 -10.31 -12.07 -3.65
C PRO A 36 -9.66 -11.22 -4.75
N ASN A 37 -9.63 -9.89 -4.56
CA ASN A 37 -9.02 -8.96 -5.50
C ASN A 37 -7.50 -8.81 -5.29
N ILE A 38 -6.87 -9.60 -4.40
CA ILE A 38 -5.43 -9.57 -4.21
C ILE A 38 -4.74 -10.64 -5.07
N TYR A 39 -3.83 -10.21 -5.93
CA TYR A 39 -2.96 -11.09 -6.68
C TYR A 39 -1.88 -11.71 -5.79
N HIS A 40 -1.77 -13.04 -5.83
CA HIS A 40 -0.86 -13.81 -4.99
C HIS A 40 0.07 -14.70 -5.83
N PRO A 41 1.12 -14.15 -6.47
CA PRO A 41 2.11 -14.96 -7.15
C PRO A 41 2.95 -15.74 -6.11
N LYS A 42 2.97 -17.05 -6.19
CA LYS A 42 3.69 -17.91 -5.23
C LYS A 42 4.39 -19.04 -5.95
N PRO A 43 5.65 -19.37 -5.60
CA PRO A 43 6.36 -20.53 -6.15
C PRO A 43 5.55 -21.83 -6.06
N ALA A 44 4.79 -22.02 -4.99
CA ALA A 44 3.93 -23.19 -4.80
C ALA A 44 2.81 -23.33 -5.85
N LEU A 45 2.50 -22.27 -6.60
CA LEU A 45 1.54 -22.28 -7.71
C LEU A 45 2.22 -22.47 -9.07
N SER A 46 3.57 -22.51 -9.11
CA SER A 46 4.31 -22.68 -10.35
C SER A 46 4.02 -24.04 -10.98
N LYS A 47 3.77 -24.02 -12.29
CA LYS A 47 3.66 -25.20 -13.13
C LYS A 47 4.99 -25.55 -13.82
N ALA A 48 6.02 -24.73 -13.63
CA ALA A 48 7.35 -24.95 -14.19
C ALA A 48 8.15 -25.93 -13.33
N GLU A 49 8.99 -26.77 -13.99
CA GLU A 49 9.81 -27.79 -13.33
C GLU A 49 10.83 -27.19 -12.34
N ASP A 50 11.28 -25.96 -12.59
CA ASP A 50 12.21 -25.24 -11.70
C ASP A 50 11.55 -24.64 -10.45
N GLY A 51 10.23 -24.74 -10.34
CA GLY A 51 9.47 -24.19 -9.22
C GLY A 51 9.42 -22.65 -9.18
N VAL A 52 9.92 -21.98 -10.22
CA VAL A 52 9.86 -20.52 -10.34
C VAL A 52 8.52 -20.10 -10.90
N TYR A 53 7.82 -19.22 -10.17
CA TYR A 53 6.57 -18.66 -10.66
C TYR A 53 6.88 -17.50 -11.60
N ARG A 54 6.40 -17.58 -12.84
CA ARG A 54 6.58 -16.54 -13.85
C ARG A 54 5.25 -16.02 -14.34
N SER A 55 5.16 -14.70 -14.43
CA SER A 55 4.03 -13.99 -15.01
C SER A 55 4.48 -12.62 -15.53
N GLN A 56 3.68 -11.97 -16.35
CA GLN A 56 3.87 -10.60 -16.72
C GLN A 56 2.72 -9.76 -16.15
N ILE A 57 3.08 -8.74 -15.40
CA ILE A 57 2.11 -7.83 -14.78
C ILE A 57 2.47 -6.38 -15.09
N LYS A 58 1.49 -5.51 -15.06
CA LYS A 58 1.68 -4.07 -15.20
C LYS A 58 1.17 -3.38 -13.95
N VAL A 59 2.06 -2.67 -13.25
CA VAL A 59 1.65 -1.76 -12.16
C VAL A 59 1.08 -0.50 -12.78
N ILE A 60 -0.05 -0.04 -12.29
CA ILE A 60 -0.76 1.12 -12.85
C ILE A 60 -1.03 2.19 -11.80
N TYR A 61 -1.25 3.40 -12.25
CA TYR A 61 -1.79 4.45 -11.39
C TYR A 61 -3.18 4.05 -10.84
N ASN A 62 -3.48 4.52 -9.64
CA ASN A 62 -4.82 4.39 -9.09
C ASN A 62 -5.79 5.32 -9.85
N PRO A 63 -6.73 4.79 -10.66
CA PRO A 63 -7.60 5.64 -11.47
C PRO A 63 -8.56 6.50 -10.64
N TRP A 64 -8.77 6.16 -9.36
CA TRP A 64 -9.60 6.92 -8.42
C TRP A 64 -8.86 8.12 -7.83
N ASP A 65 -7.52 7.99 -7.68
CA ASP A 65 -6.65 9.07 -7.22
C ASP A 65 -5.22 8.81 -7.73
N LEU A 66 -4.88 9.42 -8.86
CA LEU A 66 -3.61 9.19 -9.55
C LEU A 66 -2.38 9.52 -8.68
N ARG A 67 -2.49 10.51 -7.78
CA ARG A 67 -1.38 10.91 -6.90
C ARG A 67 -1.11 9.88 -5.82
N ASN A 68 -2.15 9.20 -5.39
CA ASN A 68 -2.11 8.20 -4.32
C ASN A 68 -2.26 6.78 -4.89
N SER A 69 -1.32 6.40 -5.76
CA SER A 69 -1.33 5.11 -6.45
C SER A 69 -0.68 3.98 -5.65
N ILE A 70 0.03 4.30 -4.59
CA ILE A 70 0.65 3.35 -3.69
C ILE A 70 0.09 3.53 -2.28
N LEU A 71 -0.53 2.48 -1.76
CA LEU A 71 -1.05 2.44 -0.40
C LEU A 71 -0.04 1.81 0.55
N GLU A 72 0.49 2.56 1.51
CA GLU A 72 1.24 1.99 2.64
C GLU A 72 0.33 1.68 3.81
N GLN A 73 0.08 0.40 4.01
CA GLN A 73 -0.75 -0.08 5.10
C GLN A 73 0.11 -0.46 6.31
N GLN A 74 -0.25 0.07 7.47
CA GLN A 74 0.29 -0.37 8.75
C GLN A 74 -0.76 -1.19 9.49
N SER A 75 -0.40 -2.38 9.95
CA SER A 75 -1.30 -3.25 10.69
C SER A 75 -0.61 -3.87 11.90
N TYR A 76 -1.41 -4.37 12.82
CA TYR A 76 -0.94 -5.18 13.94
C TYR A 76 -1.58 -6.56 13.85
N ALA A 77 -0.75 -7.61 13.92
CA ALA A 77 -1.25 -8.94 14.15
C ALA A 77 -1.22 -9.21 15.65
N LEU A 78 -2.37 -9.39 16.22
CA LEU A 78 -2.60 -9.60 17.65
C LEU A 78 -3.05 -11.05 17.87
N GLN A 79 -2.84 -11.55 19.08
CA GLN A 79 -3.29 -12.88 19.48
C GLN A 79 -3.96 -12.80 20.85
N ASP A 80 -5.17 -13.34 20.95
CA ASP A 80 -5.88 -13.54 22.20
C ASP A 80 -6.17 -15.03 22.43
N SER A 81 -6.95 -15.37 23.45
CA SER A 81 -7.38 -16.75 23.74
C SER A 81 -8.22 -17.37 22.62
N ASN A 82 -8.84 -16.55 21.75
CA ASN A 82 -9.65 -17.01 20.62
C ASN A 82 -8.83 -17.16 19.33
N GLY A 83 -7.52 -16.87 19.37
CA GLY A 83 -6.62 -17.00 18.23
C GLY A 83 -6.11 -15.68 17.68
N PHE A 84 -5.46 -15.77 16.51
CA PHE A 84 -4.91 -14.61 15.82
C PHE A 84 -5.99 -13.75 15.19
N PHE A 85 -5.81 -12.44 15.28
CA PHE A 85 -6.57 -11.46 14.52
C PHE A 85 -5.67 -10.31 14.08
N SER A 86 -6.01 -9.66 13.00
CA SER A 86 -5.24 -8.54 12.47
C SER A 86 -6.10 -7.29 12.49
N VAL A 87 -5.49 -6.19 12.90
CA VAL A 87 -6.12 -4.87 12.83
C VAL A 87 -5.21 -3.94 12.09
N VAL A 88 -5.77 -3.17 11.20
CA VAL A 88 -5.02 -2.14 10.53
C VAL A 88 -5.05 -0.88 11.39
N SER A 89 -3.96 -0.17 11.39
CA SER A 89 -3.71 0.96 12.27
C SER A 89 -4.10 2.27 11.59
N SER A 90 -4.75 3.17 12.31
CA SER A 90 -5.00 4.53 11.84
C SER A 90 -3.71 5.34 11.61
N LEU A 91 -2.55 4.83 12.03
CA LEU A 91 -1.25 5.36 11.62
C LEU A 91 -1.01 5.32 10.10
N THR A 92 -1.74 4.46 9.39
CA THR A 92 -1.80 4.46 7.94
C THR A 92 -2.15 5.84 7.40
N ASN A 93 -2.89 6.66 8.14
CA ASN A 93 -3.26 8.07 7.84
C ASN A 93 -2.47 9.11 8.58
N ASN A 94 -1.33 8.79 9.14
CA ASN A 94 -0.70 9.69 10.10
C ASN A 94 -1.59 10.01 11.35
N ASP A 95 -2.73 9.35 11.52
CA ASP A 95 -3.51 9.51 12.74
C ASP A 95 -2.84 8.76 13.90
N LYS A 96 -2.18 9.53 14.76
CA LYS A 96 -1.49 9.04 15.95
C LYS A 96 -2.44 8.56 17.06
N ASN A 97 -3.76 8.58 16.83
CA ASN A 97 -4.76 8.20 17.81
C ASN A 97 -5.04 6.68 17.87
N CYS A 98 -4.40 5.87 17.02
CA CYS A 98 -4.53 4.41 17.08
C CYS A 98 -4.32 3.88 18.51
N PRO A 99 -5.32 3.21 19.11
CA PRO A 99 -5.21 2.71 20.49
C PRO A 99 -4.07 1.71 20.66
N VAL A 100 -3.88 0.81 19.68
CA VAL A 100 -2.80 -0.19 19.71
C VAL A 100 -1.42 0.48 19.64
N PHE A 101 -1.29 1.53 18.84
CA PHE A 101 -0.04 2.30 18.79
C PHE A 101 0.25 3.04 20.09
N LYS A 102 -0.77 3.64 20.70
CA LYS A 102 -0.61 4.30 22.02
C LYS A 102 -0.17 3.29 23.08
N ALA A 103 -0.80 2.12 23.11
CA ALA A 103 -0.43 1.05 24.02
C ALA A 103 1.00 0.53 23.76
N TRP A 104 1.36 0.32 22.49
CA TRP A 104 2.74 -0.02 22.13
C TRP A 104 3.74 1.02 22.64
N LYS A 105 3.46 2.32 22.44
CA LYS A 105 4.29 3.40 22.98
C LYS A 105 4.38 3.34 24.51
N GLN A 106 3.28 3.16 25.20
CA GLN A 106 3.23 3.06 26.66
C GLN A 106 4.12 1.92 27.16
N CYS A 107 4.05 0.75 26.53
CA CYS A 107 4.92 -0.36 26.84
C CYS A 107 6.39 -0.06 26.52
N HIS A 108 6.67 0.49 25.34
CA HIS A 108 8.03 0.73 24.86
C HIS A 108 8.81 1.75 25.71
N PHE A 109 8.12 2.78 26.20
CA PHE A 109 8.72 3.84 27.04
C PHE A 109 8.45 3.65 28.53
N SER A 110 7.90 2.51 28.95
CA SER A 110 7.70 2.18 30.36
C SER A 110 9.02 2.07 31.08
N LYS A 111 9.02 2.38 32.39
CA LYS A 111 10.13 2.10 33.29
C LYS A 111 10.12 0.63 33.79
N ASP A 112 9.02 -0.07 33.62
CA ASP A 112 8.86 -1.46 33.96
C ASP A 112 9.43 -2.33 32.82
N GLU A 113 10.45 -3.13 33.13
CA GLU A 113 11.13 -4.01 32.19
C GLU A 113 10.18 -5.06 31.58
N ASN A 114 9.19 -5.53 32.34
CA ASN A 114 8.22 -6.50 31.82
C ASN A 114 7.31 -5.87 30.76
N MET A 115 6.90 -4.62 30.98
CA MET A 115 6.16 -3.88 29.97
C MET A 115 7.02 -3.56 28.74
N GLN A 116 8.27 -3.16 28.92
CA GLN A 116 9.20 -2.93 27.79
C GLN A 116 9.35 -4.20 26.92
N LYS A 117 9.49 -5.37 27.56
CA LYS A 117 9.59 -6.66 26.85
C LYS A 117 8.38 -6.96 25.99
N GLN A 118 7.18 -6.49 26.37
CA GLN A 118 5.97 -6.66 25.53
C GLN A 118 6.05 -5.87 24.22
N ALA A 119 6.72 -4.72 24.21
CA ALA A 119 6.89 -3.89 23.00
C ALA A 119 8.04 -4.35 22.09
N LEU A 120 8.91 -5.24 22.57
CA LEU A 120 10.02 -5.78 21.77
C LEU A 120 9.51 -6.81 20.74
N THR A 121 10.23 -6.94 19.63
CA THR A 121 9.99 -8.02 18.68
C THR A 121 10.49 -9.36 19.23
N LYS A 122 9.89 -10.47 18.81
CA LYS A 122 10.25 -11.82 19.26
C LYS A 122 11.73 -12.16 19.03
N ASP A 123 12.26 -11.71 17.90
CA ASP A 123 13.67 -11.91 17.49
C ASP A 123 14.65 -11.12 18.38
N LYS A 124 14.21 -10.13 19.12
CA LYS A 124 15.00 -9.37 20.10
C LYS A 124 14.81 -9.87 21.54
N GLY A 125 14.26 -11.07 21.70
CA GLY A 125 14.04 -11.69 22.99
C GLY A 125 12.89 -11.12 23.80
N GLY A 126 12.00 -10.34 23.15
CA GLY A 126 10.80 -9.78 23.77
C GLY A 126 9.59 -10.71 23.71
N ARG A 127 8.51 -10.34 24.42
CA ARG A 127 7.21 -11.02 24.37
C ARG A 127 6.54 -10.95 23.00
N GLY A 128 6.84 -9.89 22.24
CA GLY A 128 6.35 -9.74 20.87
C GLY A 128 4.83 -9.68 20.76
N LEU A 129 4.16 -9.01 21.71
CA LEU A 129 2.70 -8.89 21.70
C LEU A 129 2.18 -8.01 20.57
N PHE A 130 2.94 -6.99 20.19
CA PHE A 130 2.58 -6.04 19.13
C PHE A 130 3.32 -6.41 17.84
N ASP A 131 2.85 -7.41 17.11
CA ASP A 131 3.43 -7.78 15.81
C ASP A 131 3.03 -6.73 14.76
N LYS A 132 3.89 -5.73 14.61
CA LYS A 132 3.70 -4.60 13.71
C LYS A 132 4.09 -4.98 12.29
N ARG A 133 3.19 -4.78 11.34
CA ARG A 133 3.36 -5.15 9.95
C ARG A 133 3.21 -3.94 9.05
N TYR A 134 4.01 -3.92 8.00
CA TYR A 134 3.94 -2.94 6.93
C TYR A 134 3.73 -3.65 5.60
N ALA A 135 2.82 -3.14 4.80
CA ALA A 135 2.60 -3.63 3.46
C ALA A 135 2.39 -2.45 2.51
N ARG A 136 2.93 -2.54 1.31
CA ARG A 136 2.58 -1.65 0.20
C ARG A 136 1.65 -2.38 -0.72
N TYR A 137 0.63 -1.69 -1.19
CA TYR A 137 -0.29 -2.20 -2.19
C TYR A 137 -0.32 -1.25 -3.38
N ALA A 138 -0.40 -1.81 -4.57
CA ALA A 138 -0.63 -1.11 -5.81
C ALA A 138 -1.69 -1.83 -6.62
N LEU A 139 -2.29 -1.13 -7.56
CA LEU A 139 -3.10 -1.74 -8.60
C LEU A 139 -2.20 -2.30 -9.69
N ILE A 140 -2.57 -3.46 -10.20
CA ILE A 140 -1.92 -4.11 -11.33
C ILE A 140 -2.96 -4.57 -12.34
N GLN A 141 -2.54 -4.69 -13.60
CA GLN A 141 -3.17 -5.56 -14.57
C GLN A 141 -2.30 -6.81 -14.77
N VAL A 142 -2.91 -7.98 -14.78
CA VAL A 142 -2.22 -9.23 -15.13
C VAL A 142 -2.19 -9.33 -16.66
N ILE A 143 -1.01 -9.27 -17.27
CA ILE A 143 -0.83 -9.31 -18.72
C ILE A 143 -0.74 -10.76 -19.20
N GLU A 144 0.14 -11.54 -18.55
CA GLU A 144 0.31 -12.97 -18.82
C GLU A 144 0.53 -13.74 -17.53
N ASP A 145 -0.16 -14.86 -17.38
CA ASP A 145 0.03 -15.77 -16.25
C ASP A 145 -0.36 -17.20 -16.62
N ASN A 146 0.62 -18.01 -16.96
CA ASN A 146 0.40 -19.41 -17.30
C ASN A 146 0.05 -20.29 -16.08
N ASN A 147 0.33 -19.80 -14.87
CA ASN A 147 0.02 -20.49 -13.63
C ASN A 147 -1.42 -20.26 -13.19
N GLN A 148 -1.92 -19.03 -13.41
CA GLN A 148 -3.28 -18.58 -13.06
C GLN A 148 -3.95 -17.90 -14.29
N PRO A 149 -4.24 -18.64 -15.36
CA PRO A 149 -4.74 -18.07 -16.62
C PRO A 149 -6.09 -17.33 -16.47
N ASP A 150 -6.87 -17.72 -15.48
CA ASP A 150 -8.15 -17.06 -15.17
C ASP A 150 -8.00 -15.61 -14.66
N LEU A 151 -6.77 -15.20 -14.31
CA LEU A 151 -6.47 -13.85 -13.85
C LEU A 151 -5.97 -12.94 -14.98
N VAL A 152 -5.64 -13.47 -16.15
CA VAL A 152 -5.16 -12.69 -17.30
C VAL A 152 -6.23 -11.66 -17.70
N GLY A 153 -5.80 -10.43 -17.95
CA GLY A 153 -6.63 -9.27 -18.23
C GLY A 153 -7.24 -8.59 -17.01
N LYS A 154 -7.31 -9.27 -15.86
CA LYS A 154 -7.94 -8.70 -14.65
C LYS A 154 -7.09 -7.63 -13.99
N TYR A 155 -7.80 -6.67 -13.39
CA TYR A 155 -7.24 -5.63 -12.54
C TYR A 155 -7.37 -6.04 -11.08
N LEU A 156 -6.24 -6.12 -10.38
CA LEU A 156 -6.16 -6.67 -9.04
C LEU A 156 -5.25 -5.79 -8.16
N PHE A 157 -5.35 -5.93 -6.87
CA PHE A 157 -4.35 -5.40 -5.94
C PHE A 157 -3.16 -6.34 -5.86
N TRP A 158 -2.00 -5.78 -5.70
CA TRP A 158 -0.80 -6.55 -5.42
C TRP A 158 -0.05 -5.99 -4.22
N LYS A 159 0.33 -6.88 -3.31
CA LYS A 159 1.25 -6.51 -2.24
C LYS A 159 2.63 -6.29 -2.85
N LEU A 160 2.94 -5.03 -3.15
CA LEU A 160 4.11 -4.61 -3.89
C LEU A 160 5.39 -4.85 -3.07
N PRO A 161 6.31 -5.71 -3.52
CA PRO A 161 7.58 -5.94 -2.84
C PRO A 161 8.45 -4.69 -2.86
N LYS A 162 9.23 -4.50 -1.80
CA LYS A 162 10.12 -3.32 -1.68
C LYS A 162 11.09 -3.22 -2.86
N ALA A 163 11.70 -4.32 -3.26
CA ALA A 163 12.66 -4.34 -4.37
C ALA A 163 12.03 -3.87 -5.69
N ILE A 164 10.81 -4.35 -5.99
CA ILE A 164 10.07 -3.94 -7.19
C ILE A 164 9.71 -2.45 -7.12
N TRP A 165 9.22 -1.99 -5.95
CA TRP A 165 8.90 -0.57 -5.79
C TRP A 165 10.13 0.32 -5.98
N GLU A 166 11.29 -0.07 -5.44
CA GLU A 166 12.54 0.67 -5.62
C GLU A 166 12.96 0.74 -7.09
N THR A 167 12.77 -0.36 -7.85
CA THR A 167 13.03 -0.40 -9.28
C THR A 167 12.11 0.54 -10.06
N ILE A 168 10.80 0.49 -9.79
CA ILE A 168 9.80 1.38 -10.41
C ILE A 168 10.16 2.84 -10.11
N ASN A 169 10.34 3.17 -8.84
CA ASN A 169 10.61 4.54 -8.40
C ASN A 169 11.90 5.10 -9.01
N ALA A 170 12.97 4.28 -9.07
CA ALA A 170 14.23 4.69 -9.69
C ALA A 170 14.12 4.96 -11.20
N LYS A 171 13.14 4.35 -11.88
CA LYS A 171 12.88 4.61 -13.30
C LYS A 171 11.96 5.82 -13.51
N MET A 172 10.97 6.00 -12.63
CA MET A 172 10.03 7.13 -12.70
C MET A 172 10.65 8.44 -12.23
N ALA A 173 11.45 8.38 -11.17
CA ALA A 173 12.14 9.53 -10.59
C ALA A 173 13.66 9.25 -10.51
N PRO A 174 14.38 9.21 -11.64
CA PRO A 174 15.81 8.97 -11.63
C PRO A 174 16.55 10.10 -10.91
N SER A 175 17.64 9.74 -10.21
CA SER A 175 18.50 10.74 -9.57
C SER A 175 18.94 11.79 -10.60
N PRO A 176 18.94 13.09 -10.24
CA PRO A 176 19.43 14.16 -11.11
C PRO A 176 20.84 13.92 -11.64
N GLU A 177 21.66 13.21 -10.87
CA GLU A 177 23.02 12.84 -11.23
C GLU A 177 23.09 11.77 -12.31
N SER A 178 22.05 10.96 -12.46
CA SER A 178 22.04 9.80 -13.37
C SER A 178 21.96 10.19 -14.85
N LYS A 179 21.52 11.43 -15.17
CA LYS A 179 21.23 11.90 -16.53
C LYS A 179 20.28 10.99 -17.34
N LYS A 180 19.58 10.08 -16.68
CA LYS A 180 18.60 9.20 -17.32
C LYS A 180 17.27 9.93 -17.45
N ALA A 181 16.56 9.67 -18.54
CA ALA A 181 15.19 10.14 -18.68
C ALA A 181 14.26 9.40 -17.72
N SER A 182 13.26 10.08 -17.20
CA SER A 182 12.14 9.45 -16.48
C SER A 182 11.36 8.56 -17.45
N ILE A 183 10.88 7.43 -16.95
CA ILE A 183 10.04 6.49 -17.68
C ILE A 183 8.71 6.39 -16.93
N PRO A 184 7.56 6.62 -17.58
CA PRO A 184 6.24 6.55 -16.95
C PRO A 184 5.79 5.10 -16.71
N VAL A 185 6.49 4.38 -15.84
CA VAL A 185 6.29 2.94 -15.64
C VAL A 185 4.84 2.57 -15.36
N MET A 186 4.13 3.38 -14.56
CA MET A 186 2.77 3.11 -14.13
C MET A 186 1.69 3.67 -15.05
N ASP A 187 2.07 4.34 -16.13
CA ASP A 187 1.13 4.93 -17.07
C ASP A 187 0.25 3.89 -17.77
N PHE A 188 -1.02 4.20 -18.00
CA PHE A 188 -1.98 3.29 -18.59
C PHE A 188 -1.67 2.92 -20.04
N LEU A 189 -1.12 3.86 -20.81
CA LEU A 189 -0.87 3.73 -22.25
C LEU A 189 0.62 3.59 -22.59
N PHE A 190 1.49 4.30 -21.88
CA PHE A 190 2.93 4.35 -22.15
C PHE A 190 3.79 3.61 -21.11
N GLY A 191 3.17 2.95 -20.16
CA GLY A 191 3.88 2.30 -19.06
C GLY A 191 4.72 1.10 -19.49
N ARG A 192 5.27 0.42 -18.50
CA ARG A 192 6.07 -0.80 -18.68
C ARG A 192 5.44 -1.94 -17.90
N ALA A 193 5.56 -3.14 -18.42
CA ALA A 193 5.24 -4.34 -17.66
C ALA A 193 6.46 -4.77 -16.83
N ILE A 194 6.21 -5.69 -15.92
CA ILE A 194 7.22 -6.38 -15.13
C ILE A 194 7.16 -7.85 -15.53
N ASP A 195 8.26 -8.37 -16.05
CA ASP A 195 8.49 -9.80 -16.15
C ASP A 195 8.79 -10.31 -14.74
N LEU A 196 7.74 -10.80 -14.11
CA LEU A 196 7.76 -11.18 -12.70
C LEU A 196 8.29 -12.61 -12.56
N GLU A 197 9.39 -12.75 -11.85
CA GLU A 197 9.90 -14.03 -11.39
C GLU A 197 9.85 -14.10 -9.86
N VAL A 198 9.13 -15.09 -9.35
CA VAL A 198 9.03 -15.33 -7.91
C VAL A 198 9.68 -16.66 -7.59
N THR A 199 10.83 -16.59 -6.96
CA THR A 199 11.60 -17.77 -6.56
C THR A 199 11.39 -18.10 -5.09
N PRO A 200 11.49 -19.39 -4.69
CA PRO A 200 11.61 -19.73 -3.28
C PRO A 200 12.81 -19.01 -2.66
N GLY A 201 12.66 -18.50 -1.46
CA GLY A 201 13.77 -17.97 -0.69
C GLY A 201 14.77 -19.08 -0.31
N PRO A 202 15.98 -18.73 0.08
CA PRO A 202 16.97 -19.69 0.54
C PRO A 202 16.44 -20.46 1.75
N ASP A 203 16.78 -21.76 1.80
CA ASP A 203 16.45 -22.59 2.96
C ASP A 203 17.09 -21.99 4.22
N ASP A 204 16.35 -21.97 5.32
CA ASP A 204 16.90 -21.53 6.61
C ASP A 204 17.95 -22.56 7.08
N PRO A 205 19.24 -22.23 7.13
CA PRO A 205 20.27 -23.18 7.54
C PRO A 205 20.10 -23.67 8.99
N LYS A 206 19.29 -22.97 9.81
CA LYS A 206 18.97 -23.34 11.19
C LYS A 206 17.70 -24.21 11.33
N ALA A 207 16.90 -24.28 10.27
CA ALA A 207 15.65 -25.04 10.24
C ALA A 207 15.39 -25.57 8.82
N PRO A 208 16.22 -26.50 8.29
CA PRO A 208 16.15 -26.99 6.91
C PRO A 208 14.82 -27.67 6.58
N GLU A 209 14.09 -28.16 7.56
CA GLU A 209 12.73 -28.69 7.41
C GLU A 209 11.65 -27.61 7.30
N ARG A 210 11.95 -26.36 7.66
CA ARG A 210 11.07 -25.22 7.42
C ARG A 210 11.43 -24.61 6.08
N LYS A 211 10.74 -25.04 5.02
CA LYS A 211 10.78 -24.28 3.76
C LYS A 211 10.49 -22.84 4.09
N THR A 212 11.48 -21.97 3.88
CA THR A 212 11.34 -20.55 4.20
C THR A 212 10.13 -20.01 3.47
N ARG A 213 9.26 -19.29 4.17
CA ARG A 213 8.14 -18.58 3.56
C ARG A 213 8.62 -17.33 2.81
N GLU A 214 9.91 -17.07 2.86
CA GLU A 214 10.51 -15.97 2.14
C GLU A 214 10.57 -16.30 0.65
N ILE A 215 10.12 -15.35 -0.13
CA ILE A 215 10.14 -15.38 -1.58
C ILE A 215 11.03 -14.25 -2.06
N SER A 216 11.73 -14.48 -3.17
CA SER A 216 12.58 -13.48 -3.80
C SER A 216 11.99 -13.01 -5.12
N TYR A 217 12.15 -11.73 -5.39
CA TYR A 217 11.77 -11.06 -6.64
C TYR A 217 13.00 -10.48 -7.37
N ASN A 218 14.19 -10.89 -7.00
CA ASN A 218 15.44 -10.24 -7.44
C ASN A 218 15.73 -10.41 -8.93
N THR A 219 15.12 -11.39 -9.57
CA THR A 219 15.24 -11.67 -11.01
C THR A 219 14.13 -11.04 -11.83
N SER A 220 13.19 -10.35 -11.18
CA SER A 220 12.11 -9.64 -11.88
C SER A 220 12.64 -8.36 -12.52
N GLU A 221 12.26 -8.11 -13.77
CA GLU A 221 12.74 -6.99 -14.56
C GLU A 221 11.59 -6.20 -15.20
N LEU A 222 11.81 -4.92 -15.44
CA LEU A 222 10.90 -4.10 -16.24
C LEU A 222 11.16 -4.36 -17.73
N THR A 223 10.08 -4.50 -18.51
CA THR A 223 10.17 -4.62 -19.97
C THR A 223 10.77 -3.35 -20.58
N ASP A 224 11.52 -3.54 -21.66
CA ASP A 224 12.05 -2.40 -22.43
C ASP A 224 10.97 -1.76 -23.31
N ASP A 225 9.99 -2.55 -23.73
CA ASP A 225 8.89 -2.11 -24.57
C ASP A 225 7.76 -1.47 -23.77
N VAL A 226 7.02 -0.58 -24.44
CA VAL A 226 5.77 -0.02 -23.91
C VAL A 226 4.72 -1.13 -23.90
N VAL A 227 4.05 -1.24 -22.76
CA VAL A 227 2.91 -2.14 -22.61
C VAL A 227 1.71 -1.31 -22.20
N SER A 228 0.72 -1.18 -23.08
CA SER A 228 -0.55 -0.51 -22.78
C SER A 228 -1.48 -1.42 -21.97
N CYS A 229 -2.30 -0.83 -21.12
CA CYS A 229 -3.41 -1.56 -20.49
C CYS A 229 -4.45 -1.99 -21.54
N THR A 230 -5.16 -3.05 -21.23
CA THR A 230 -6.23 -3.62 -22.07
C THR A 230 -7.54 -3.70 -21.31
N ASN A 231 -8.65 -3.92 -22.01
CA ASN A 231 -9.88 -4.36 -21.35
C ASN A 231 -9.67 -5.73 -20.68
N PRO A 232 -10.53 -6.15 -19.72
CA PRO A 232 -10.40 -7.44 -19.06
C PRO A 232 -10.46 -8.67 -19.99
N ASP A 233 -11.04 -8.52 -21.18
CA ASP A 233 -11.09 -9.54 -22.23
C ASP A 233 -9.85 -9.55 -23.15
N GLY A 234 -8.87 -8.68 -22.86
CA GLY A 234 -7.64 -8.54 -23.64
C GLY A 234 -7.75 -7.61 -24.85
N SER A 235 -8.95 -7.08 -25.16
CA SER A 235 -9.10 -6.12 -26.25
C SER A 235 -8.49 -4.75 -25.90
N PRO A 236 -8.07 -3.94 -26.91
CA PRO A 236 -7.51 -2.62 -26.66
C PRO A 236 -8.47 -1.70 -25.89
N LEU A 237 -7.90 -0.83 -25.03
CA LEU A 237 -8.67 0.20 -24.33
C LEU A 237 -9.20 1.27 -25.26
N LEU A 238 -8.42 1.61 -26.29
CA LEU A 238 -8.71 2.64 -27.27
C LEU A 238 -9.43 2.04 -28.45
N ASP A 239 -10.33 2.80 -29.05
CA ASP A 239 -10.85 2.51 -30.38
C ASP A 239 -9.82 2.94 -31.46
N ASP A 240 -10.12 2.61 -32.73
CA ASP A 240 -9.20 2.86 -33.85
C ASP A 240 -8.88 4.36 -34.02
N ASP A 241 -9.85 5.24 -33.81
CA ASP A 241 -9.68 6.69 -33.96
C ASP A 241 -8.81 7.24 -32.80
N GLN A 242 -9.07 6.78 -31.59
CA GLN A 242 -8.28 7.12 -30.40
C GLN A 242 -6.84 6.60 -30.51
N GLN A 243 -6.67 5.36 -31.01
CA GLN A 243 -5.36 4.77 -31.25
C GLN A 243 -4.59 5.56 -32.30
N ALA A 244 -5.24 6.01 -33.37
CA ALA A 244 -4.59 6.84 -34.39
C ALA A 244 -4.10 8.17 -33.83
N ILE A 245 -4.85 8.81 -32.92
CA ILE A 245 -4.41 10.03 -32.23
C ILE A 245 -3.15 9.75 -31.37
N LEU A 246 -3.18 8.65 -30.64
CA LEU A 246 -2.06 8.25 -29.80
C LEU A 246 -0.81 7.92 -30.62
N ASP A 247 -0.98 7.15 -31.69
CA ASP A 247 0.13 6.75 -32.58
C ASP A 247 0.76 7.98 -33.24
N GLN A 248 -0.06 8.91 -33.70
CA GLN A 248 0.43 10.18 -34.25
C GLN A 248 1.28 10.95 -33.21
N TYR A 249 0.79 11.05 -31.99
CA TYR A 249 1.52 11.72 -30.91
C TYR A 249 2.86 11.02 -30.61
N VAL A 250 2.86 9.69 -30.47
CA VAL A 250 4.07 8.90 -30.22
C VAL A 250 5.05 9.02 -31.38
N GLU A 251 4.57 8.99 -32.61
CA GLU A 251 5.41 9.16 -33.79
C GLU A 251 6.08 10.54 -33.80
N GLU A 252 5.33 11.60 -33.54
CA GLU A 252 5.85 12.97 -33.48
C GLU A 252 6.85 13.13 -32.33
N MET A 253 6.52 12.64 -31.13
CA MET A 253 7.44 12.63 -29.98
C MET A 253 8.70 11.87 -30.31
N THR A 254 8.59 10.69 -30.93
CA THR A 254 9.76 9.86 -31.28
C THR A 254 10.66 10.57 -32.29
N LYS A 255 10.09 11.13 -33.36
CA LYS A 255 10.85 11.76 -34.45
C LYS A 255 11.45 13.11 -34.06
N LYS A 256 10.65 13.93 -33.40
CA LYS A 256 11.01 15.34 -33.17
C LYS A 256 11.64 15.60 -31.80
N VAL A 257 11.37 14.77 -30.78
CA VAL A 257 11.81 14.99 -29.41
C VAL A 257 12.80 13.93 -28.94
N TRP A 258 12.41 12.66 -28.89
CA TRP A 258 13.24 11.63 -28.28
C TRP A 258 14.54 11.32 -29.07
N LYS A 259 14.48 11.36 -30.39
CA LYS A 259 15.63 11.15 -31.27
C LYS A 259 16.40 12.45 -31.58
N GLN A 260 15.87 13.61 -31.21
CA GLN A 260 16.51 14.89 -31.48
C GLN A 260 17.70 15.11 -30.53
N LYS A 261 18.88 15.32 -31.11
CA LYS A 261 20.11 15.55 -30.35
C LYS A 261 20.33 17.02 -30.00
N ASP A 262 19.79 17.91 -30.80
CA ASP A 262 19.89 19.36 -30.59
C ASP A 262 18.84 19.78 -29.52
N PRO A 263 19.27 20.36 -28.39
CA PRO A 263 18.36 20.71 -27.30
C PRO A 263 17.38 21.82 -27.67
N ASP A 264 17.77 22.77 -28.53
CA ASP A 264 16.92 23.91 -28.89
C ASP A 264 15.83 23.46 -29.87
N LEU A 265 16.19 22.62 -30.84
CA LEU A 265 15.22 22.02 -31.78
C LEU A 265 14.27 21.08 -31.03
N ARG A 266 14.78 20.36 -30.06
CA ARG A 266 13.95 19.49 -29.21
C ARG A 266 12.95 20.29 -28.38
N ALA A 267 13.39 21.40 -27.77
CA ALA A 267 12.51 22.26 -26.97
C ALA A 267 11.42 22.92 -27.84
N THR A 268 11.78 23.37 -29.04
CA THR A 268 10.83 23.94 -30.02
C THR A 268 9.80 22.91 -30.45
N ALA A 269 10.26 21.71 -30.83
CA ALA A 269 9.36 20.62 -31.23
C ALA A 269 8.42 20.17 -30.10
N LEU A 270 8.92 20.14 -28.87
CA LEU A 270 8.11 19.82 -27.70
C LEU A 270 7.01 20.86 -27.47
N ALA A 271 7.34 22.14 -27.62
CA ALA A 271 6.36 23.22 -27.51
C ALA A 271 5.28 23.15 -28.61
N GLU A 272 5.67 22.79 -29.85
CA GLU A 272 4.72 22.58 -30.95
C GLU A 272 3.78 21.38 -30.70
N ILE A 273 4.34 20.25 -30.28
CA ILE A 273 3.56 19.02 -29.99
C ILE A 273 2.60 19.27 -28.83
N ASN A 274 3.03 20.05 -27.84
CA ASN A 274 2.22 20.45 -26.69
C ASN A 274 1.34 21.66 -26.95
N ALA A 275 1.12 22.04 -28.20
CA ALA A 275 0.13 23.06 -28.51
C ALA A 275 -1.22 22.73 -27.85
N GLU A 276 -1.92 23.74 -27.37
CA GLU A 276 -3.11 23.62 -26.52
C GLU A 276 -4.16 22.64 -27.10
N GLU A 277 -4.34 22.62 -28.42
CA GLU A 277 -5.29 21.75 -29.11
C GLU A 277 -4.90 20.25 -29.00
N ASN A 278 -3.62 19.94 -29.18
CA ASN A 278 -3.14 18.55 -29.09
C ASN A 278 -3.19 18.05 -27.65
N THR A 279 -2.78 18.86 -26.71
CA THR A 279 -2.83 18.57 -25.27
C THR A 279 -4.28 18.35 -24.82
N LYS A 280 -5.22 19.13 -25.36
CA LYS A 280 -6.66 18.95 -25.06
C LYS A 280 -7.17 17.61 -25.54
N LYS A 281 -6.87 17.21 -26.78
CA LYS A 281 -7.27 15.91 -27.34
C LYS A 281 -6.69 14.75 -26.52
N LEU A 282 -5.43 14.84 -26.12
CA LEU A 282 -4.80 13.83 -25.28
C LEU A 282 -5.41 13.75 -23.88
N ARG A 283 -5.71 14.89 -23.25
CA ARG A 283 -6.41 14.91 -21.95
C ARG A 283 -7.79 14.26 -22.02
N GLU A 284 -8.55 14.57 -23.06
CA GLU A 284 -9.87 13.96 -23.29
C GLU A 284 -9.74 12.43 -23.48
N LEU A 285 -8.74 11.99 -24.24
CA LEU A 285 -8.44 10.57 -24.43
C LEU A 285 -8.08 9.90 -23.09
N TYR A 286 -7.14 10.47 -22.33
CA TYR A 286 -6.74 9.94 -21.03
C TYR A 286 -7.89 9.92 -20.02
N HIS A 287 -8.73 10.95 -20.01
CA HIS A 287 -9.93 10.97 -19.18
C HIS A 287 -10.85 9.80 -19.51
N GLY A 288 -11.08 9.53 -20.80
CA GLY A 288 -11.85 8.39 -21.26
C GLY A 288 -11.26 7.05 -20.82
N VAL A 289 -9.93 6.90 -20.92
CA VAL A 289 -9.20 5.71 -20.45
C VAL A 289 -9.36 5.52 -18.94
N ILE A 290 -9.17 6.57 -18.16
CA ILE A 290 -9.32 6.52 -16.70
C ILE A 290 -10.73 6.08 -16.30
N GLU A 291 -11.76 6.69 -16.88
CA GLU A 291 -13.16 6.32 -16.57
C GLU A 291 -13.47 4.88 -17.01
N LYS A 292 -12.91 4.44 -18.12
CA LYS A 292 -13.07 3.06 -18.59
C LYS A 292 -12.40 2.06 -17.62
N ILE A 293 -11.18 2.34 -17.18
CA ILE A 293 -10.47 1.50 -16.19
C ILE A 293 -11.22 1.49 -14.86
N LYS A 294 -11.74 2.62 -14.37
CA LYS A 294 -12.57 2.68 -13.16
C LYS A 294 -13.74 1.70 -13.19
N SER A 295 -14.32 1.47 -14.37
CA SER A 295 -15.51 0.62 -14.49
C SER A 295 -15.25 -0.86 -14.15
N PHE A 296 -14.01 -1.32 -14.23
CA PHE A 296 -13.63 -2.72 -13.97
C PHE A 296 -12.46 -2.88 -12.99
N CYS A 297 -11.97 -1.78 -12.45
CA CYS A 297 -10.86 -1.77 -11.49
C CYS A 297 -11.40 -1.64 -10.07
N PRO A 298 -10.97 -2.49 -9.12
CA PRO A 298 -11.35 -2.31 -7.71
C PRO A 298 -10.75 -1.02 -7.15
N ASN A 299 -11.45 -0.37 -6.22
CA ASN A 299 -10.96 0.85 -5.60
C ASN A 299 -9.95 0.53 -4.51
N LEU A 300 -8.68 0.87 -4.75
CA LEU A 300 -7.56 0.58 -3.85
C LEU A 300 -7.80 1.07 -2.42
N ILE A 301 -8.34 2.27 -2.29
CA ILE A 301 -8.51 2.93 -1.01
C ILE A 301 -9.74 2.43 -0.29
N GLU A 302 -10.84 2.25 -1.03
CA GLU A 302 -12.08 1.75 -0.47
C GLU A 302 -11.96 0.31 0.03
N GLU A 303 -11.15 -0.55 -0.64
CA GLU A 303 -11.04 -1.95 -0.25
C GLU A 303 -9.87 -2.22 0.71
N LEU A 304 -8.75 -1.53 0.55
CA LEU A 304 -7.55 -1.79 1.33
C LEU A 304 -7.13 -0.62 2.22
N GLY A 305 -7.73 0.52 2.03
CA GLY A 305 -7.58 1.68 2.88
C GLY A 305 -7.99 1.43 4.36
N TYR A 306 -7.96 2.31 5.36
CA TYR A 306 -8.42 2.09 6.78
C TYR A 306 -9.83 2.63 7.00
N HIS A 307 -10.72 1.86 7.52
CA HIS A 307 -12.03 2.27 8.01
C HIS A 307 -12.08 2.16 9.53
N GLU A 308 -12.99 2.83 10.18
CA GLU A 308 -13.20 2.64 11.61
C GLU A 308 -13.50 1.17 11.91
N TRP A 309 -12.88 0.66 12.94
CA TRP A 309 -13.10 -0.73 13.32
C TRP A 309 -14.56 -0.95 13.69
N SER A 310 -15.11 -2.08 13.28
CA SER A 310 -16.45 -2.47 13.71
C SER A 310 -16.53 -2.50 15.26
N PRO A 311 -17.72 -2.31 15.85
CA PRO A 311 -17.88 -2.39 17.30
C PRO A 311 -17.31 -3.67 17.92
N GLU A 312 -17.43 -4.81 17.22
CA GLU A 312 -16.90 -6.10 17.68
C GLU A 312 -15.38 -6.12 17.69
N VAL A 313 -14.75 -5.61 16.63
CA VAL A 313 -13.29 -5.48 16.54
C VAL A 313 -12.78 -4.52 17.59
N THR A 314 -13.44 -3.39 17.75
CA THR A 314 -13.11 -2.39 18.78
C THR A 314 -13.20 -3.00 20.17
N ALA A 315 -14.26 -3.74 20.48
CA ALA A 315 -14.42 -4.44 21.75
C ALA A 315 -13.31 -5.49 21.97
N ARG A 316 -12.98 -6.28 20.93
CA ARG A 316 -11.90 -7.28 20.98
C ARG A 316 -10.53 -6.66 21.20
N VAL A 317 -10.23 -5.56 20.50
CA VAL A 317 -8.98 -4.80 20.68
C VAL A 317 -8.91 -4.22 22.09
N ASN A 318 -9.97 -3.61 22.59
CA ASN A 318 -9.99 -3.01 23.92
C ASN A 318 -9.81 -4.09 25.02
N ALA A 319 -10.45 -5.24 24.88
CA ALA A 319 -10.26 -6.37 25.80
C ALA A 319 -8.81 -6.86 25.77
N TRP A 320 -8.22 -7.02 24.57
CA TRP A 320 -6.83 -7.39 24.41
C TRP A 320 -5.88 -6.37 25.04
N LEU A 321 -6.13 -5.07 24.81
CA LEU A 321 -5.33 -3.98 25.35
C LEU A 321 -5.37 -3.95 26.89
N SER A 322 -6.52 -4.16 27.49
CA SER A 322 -6.67 -4.17 28.95
C SER A 322 -5.82 -5.25 29.62
N VAL A 323 -5.74 -6.44 29.00
CA VAL A 323 -4.90 -7.54 29.49
C VAL A 323 -3.41 -7.25 29.28
N ALA A 324 -3.04 -6.78 28.08
CA ALA A 324 -1.66 -6.47 27.76
C ALA A 324 -1.09 -5.34 28.61
N LEU A 325 -1.85 -4.25 28.81
CA LEU A 325 -1.41 -3.11 29.64
C LEU A 325 -1.38 -3.43 31.14
N ALA A 326 -2.10 -4.45 31.60
CA ALA A 326 -1.96 -4.99 32.96
C ALA A 326 -0.72 -5.89 33.13
N GLY A 327 0.11 -6.04 32.10
CA GLY A 327 1.31 -6.89 32.14
C GLY A 327 1.02 -8.39 31.98
N ASN A 328 -0.23 -8.76 31.70
CA ASN A 328 -0.65 -10.14 31.52
C ASN A 328 -0.50 -10.59 30.05
N ASP A 329 -0.55 -11.89 29.82
CA ASP A 329 -0.51 -12.48 28.49
C ASP A 329 -1.94 -12.61 27.92
N PRO A 330 -2.31 -11.88 26.87
CA PRO A 330 -3.64 -11.95 26.29
C PRO A 330 -3.98 -13.33 25.68
N THR A 331 -2.99 -14.18 25.43
CA THR A 331 -3.21 -15.53 24.88
C THR A 331 -3.69 -16.51 25.94
N ASN A 332 -3.50 -16.21 27.21
CA ASN A 332 -3.99 -17.02 28.31
C ASN A 332 -5.35 -16.51 28.76
N PRO A 333 -6.38 -17.39 28.85
CA PRO A 333 -7.66 -16.98 29.40
C PRO A 333 -7.43 -16.51 30.86
N LEU A 334 -7.85 -15.27 31.15
CA LEU A 334 -7.92 -14.83 32.54
C LEU A 334 -8.78 -15.79 33.31
N PRO A 335 -8.38 -16.24 34.51
CA PRO A 335 -9.29 -17.01 35.38
C PRO A 335 -10.56 -16.17 35.53
N SER A 336 -11.69 -16.78 35.18
CA SER A 336 -13.01 -16.15 35.35
C SER A 336 -13.14 -15.70 36.78
N THR A 337 -12.93 -14.43 37.07
CA THR A 337 -13.38 -13.84 38.32
C THR A 337 -14.88 -13.77 38.25
N THR A 338 -15.52 -14.85 38.68
CA THR A 338 -16.93 -14.81 39.04
C THR A 338 -17.06 -13.65 40.04
N PRO A 339 -17.88 -12.65 39.78
CA PRO A 339 -18.08 -11.59 40.76
C PRO A 339 -18.58 -12.27 42.03
N ALA A 340 -17.78 -12.23 43.10
CA ALA A 340 -18.20 -12.63 44.40
C ALA A 340 -19.43 -11.77 44.74
N THR A 341 -20.58 -12.38 44.82
CA THR A 341 -21.82 -11.77 45.30
C THR A 341 -21.56 -11.32 46.73
N SER A 342 -21.09 -10.11 46.88
CA SER A 342 -21.00 -9.46 48.21
C SER A 342 -22.41 -9.13 48.65
N THR A 343 -22.96 -10.02 49.45
CA THR A 343 -24.16 -9.76 50.23
C THR A 343 -23.81 -8.65 51.26
N SER A 344 -23.96 -7.40 50.87
CA SER A 344 -23.86 -6.30 51.83
C SER A 344 -25.21 -6.13 52.53
N THR A 345 -25.21 -6.54 53.78
CA THR A 345 -26.24 -6.20 54.77
C THR A 345 -26.32 -4.68 54.87
N ALA A 346 -27.47 -4.13 54.50
CA ALA A 346 -27.80 -2.73 54.67
C ALA A 346 -27.85 -2.34 56.15
N THR A 347 -27.02 -1.41 56.58
CA THR A 347 -27.24 -0.65 57.82
C THR A 347 -27.40 0.82 57.42
N ALA A 348 -28.59 1.35 57.68
CA ALA A 348 -28.96 2.71 57.41
C ALA A 348 -28.27 3.67 58.41
N ALA A 349 -27.73 4.80 57.93
CA ALA A 349 -27.46 5.98 58.71
C ALA A 349 -27.61 7.22 57.84
N THR A 350 -28.36 8.19 58.34
CA THR A 350 -28.93 9.43 57.81
C THR A 350 -27.83 10.51 57.67
N PRO A 351 -28.09 11.62 56.95
CA PRO A 351 -27.08 12.47 56.35
C PRO A 351 -26.59 13.62 57.23
N SER A 352 -25.46 14.15 56.93
CA SER A 352 -25.02 15.50 57.38
C SER A 352 -24.39 16.26 56.24
N ASP A 353 -24.93 17.42 56.03
CA ASP A 353 -24.45 18.57 55.24
C ASP A 353 -23.02 18.97 55.57
N THR A 354 -22.26 19.45 54.63
CA THR A 354 -21.55 20.74 54.68
C THR A 354 -20.63 20.98 53.48
N THR A 355 -20.95 22.06 52.74
CA THR A 355 -20.09 23.10 52.11
C THR A 355 -18.93 22.75 51.15
N GLU A 356 -19.17 23.19 49.94
CA GLU A 356 -18.42 24.17 49.12
C GLU A 356 -16.91 24.35 49.37
N SER A 357 -16.11 24.10 48.30
CA SER A 357 -15.04 25.03 47.89
C SER A 357 -14.46 24.62 46.51
N THR A 358 -14.63 25.51 45.54
CA THR A 358 -13.82 25.61 44.31
C THR A 358 -12.40 26.09 44.64
N PRO A 359 -11.41 25.70 43.92
CA PRO A 359 -10.56 26.70 43.25
C PRO A 359 -10.13 26.32 41.81
N THR A 360 -10.34 27.25 40.92
CA THR A 360 -9.35 28.05 40.15
C THR A 360 -8.33 27.32 39.30
N ALA A 361 -8.39 27.72 38.04
CA ALA A 361 -7.49 27.45 36.92
C ALA A 361 -5.99 27.58 37.24
N GLY A 362 -5.22 26.73 36.58
CA GLY A 362 -3.81 26.87 36.41
C GLY A 362 -3.42 26.36 35.00
N SER A 363 -3.21 27.32 34.13
CA SER A 363 -2.50 27.18 32.87
C SER A 363 -1.06 26.80 33.15
N ASP A 364 -0.54 25.83 32.44
CA ASP A 364 0.90 25.80 32.12
C ASP A 364 1.15 25.14 30.76
N ASP A 365 1.65 25.97 29.89
CA ASP A 365 2.33 25.68 28.65
C ASP A 365 3.53 24.77 28.89
N LEU A 366 3.72 23.79 28.02
CA LEU A 366 5.04 23.26 27.76
C LEU A 366 5.21 22.94 26.26
N PRO A 367 6.36 23.29 25.66
CA PRO A 367 6.66 23.20 24.26
C PRO A 367 7.32 21.86 23.89
N PHE A 368 7.27 21.60 22.57
CA PHE A 368 7.94 20.57 21.73
C PHE A 368 7.28 19.22 21.61
#